data_974f93d71f155723b8b832ae6fa51250
#
_entry.id   974f93d71f155723b8b832ae6fa51250
#
_cell.length_a   1.000
_cell.length_b   1.000
_cell.length_c   1.000
_cell.angle_alpha   90.00
_cell.angle_beta   90.00
_cell.angle_gamma   90.00
#
_symmetry.space_group_name_H-M   'P 1'
#
loop_
_entity.id
_entity.type
_entity.pdbx_description
1 polymer ?
#
loop_
_entity_poly.entity_id
_entity_poly.type
_entity_poly.pdbx_seq_one_letter_code
_entity_poly.pdbx_strand_id
1 'polypeptide(L)'
;NNFLDTIKKVNDENNSSTEIVELNRYAKASYFMEKVNQLAKNKSKNYIIAMQPTLIVANDLEQETIKNGVLPMSVEICEKIKNPPSNIKFLLYDVKDNFYGLSNLPVFSSFEEAAIPTLSTAQMIKSFKENPLLMKDIHKNFTKKAIEKTVEASAQIDGVFPEKTQRLMKKIVAYNINKKEINDKDVAQYVKEVPTLFKKNTEETSVEVVFDTGKKMKDFVGKTATQQEASLIAKQIKSNKMGTKGIIVYSQDGSPGSGRRFTAQAIAGEARVPYIEVNTMDFGTKEVDLFGGGALSPEASIKKLFSLVTTQAEANKHKSAVLFVDNFEYFSVGEQVSLYHQKAMAQLLREMDKAQKAGLNILVVGSVSNPKLIGEATMKSFKFIDSIAVTSPAYSTEERAAVLKNTAKREKIKLAGTPLEQENTIKYAAEIASGFPFIYLQNLAKKAASVAVEKGHKGISKADFTEAYLQITTGRASTRKINEHEKLIVTSHECGHATNLQVMNNVAKTRGEKWHVPTKVNFITLDPRGMFGGAVFSGYDANKQVSFETMFSDIVYSFGGNSAEQTFYNMNGSYGISCDMQSVREDAEEMVKVMG
;
A
#
# COMPACT_ATOMS: atom_id res chain seq x y z
N ASN A 1 -27.82 21.02 -3.12
CA ASN A 1 -29.07 21.79 -3.31
C ASN A 1 -30.34 20.93 -3.19
N ASN A 2 -30.39 19.69 -3.66
CA ASN A 2 -31.59 18.85 -3.57
C ASN A 2 -32.11 18.62 -2.14
N PHE A 3 -31.24 18.58 -1.14
CA PHE A 3 -31.64 18.39 0.28
C PHE A 3 -32.36 19.58 0.83
N LEU A 4 -31.82 20.79 0.64
CA LEU A 4 -32.47 22.03 1.07
C LEU A 4 -33.78 22.30 0.32
N ASP A 5 -33.82 21.99 -0.98
CA ASP A 5 -35.04 22.12 -1.78
C ASP A 5 -36.12 21.15 -1.28
N THR A 6 -35.74 19.96 -0.85
CA THR A 6 -36.66 18.99 -0.23
C THR A 6 -37.20 19.53 1.11
N ILE A 7 -36.32 20.09 1.97
CA ILE A 7 -36.73 20.64 3.26
C ILE A 7 -37.64 21.86 3.04
N LYS A 8 -37.33 22.74 2.09
CA LYS A 8 -38.19 23.88 1.72
C LYS A 8 -39.57 23.40 1.30
N LYS A 9 -39.63 22.41 0.41
CA LYS A 9 -40.89 21.82 -0.05
C LYS A 9 -41.72 21.21 1.08
N VAL A 10 -41.09 20.42 1.98
CA VAL A 10 -41.77 19.86 3.16
C VAL A 10 -42.27 20.97 4.11
N ASN A 11 -41.50 22.04 4.27
CA ASN A 11 -41.89 23.20 5.08
C ASN A 11 -43.11 23.93 4.47
N ASP A 12 -43.15 24.10 3.16
CA ASP A 12 -44.25 24.72 2.42
C ASP A 12 -45.51 23.83 2.44
N GLU A 13 -45.36 22.51 2.24
CA GLU A 13 -46.46 21.51 2.32
C GLU A 13 -47.12 21.47 3.71
N ASN A 14 -46.35 21.75 4.78
CA ASN A 14 -46.85 21.76 6.16
C ASN A 14 -47.37 23.13 6.61
N ASN A 15 -47.49 24.10 5.72
CA ASN A 15 -47.92 25.47 6.05
C ASN A 15 -47.17 26.09 7.25
N SER A 16 -45.89 25.78 7.38
CA SER A 16 -45.07 26.26 8.50
C SER A 16 -44.81 27.76 8.38
N SER A 17 -44.98 28.49 9.48
CA SER A 17 -44.61 29.93 9.57
C SER A 17 -43.09 30.15 9.62
N THR A 18 -42.31 29.10 9.44
CA THR A 18 -40.84 29.12 9.51
C THR A 18 -40.24 29.39 8.13
N GLU A 19 -39.42 30.41 8.03
CA GLU A 19 -38.68 30.73 6.79
C GLU A 19 -37.29 30.11 6.79
N ILE A 20 -36.91 29.46 5.69
CA ILE A 20 -35.58 28.87 5.53
C ILE A 20 -34.69 29.84 4.76
N VAL A 21 -33.66 30.35 5.43
CA VAL A 21 -32.68 31.28 4.88
C VAL A 21 -31.36 30.51 4.63
N GLU A 22 -31.01 30.35 3.36
CA GLU A 22 -29.73 29.74 2.99
C GLU A 22 -28.62 30.79 2.95
N LEU A 23 -27.55 30.58 3.69
CA LEU A 23 -26.35 31.39 3.58
C LEU A 23 -25.46 30.85 2.46
N ASN A 24 -25.08 31.79 1.57
CA ASN A 24 -24.17 31.47 0.49
C ASN A 24 -22.86 30.88 1.06
N ARG A 25 -22.37 29.81 0.44
CA ARG A 25 -21.11 29.14 0.81
C ARG A 25 -19.86 30.03 0.76
N TYR A 26 -19.97 31.22 0.17
CA TYR A 26 -18.91 32.24 0.12
C TYR A 26 -19.18 33.41 1.09
N ALA A 27 -20.18 33.29 1.96
CA ALA A 27 -20.51 34.34 2.91
C ALA A 27 -19.36 34.55 3.91
N LYS A 28 -19.00 35.82 4.14
CA LYS A 28 -18.03 36.21 5.18
C LYS A 28 -18.68 36.18 6.57
N ALA A 29 -17.87 36.02 7.62
CA ALA A 29 -18.33 36.06 9.01
C ALA A 29 -19.12 37.32 9.35
N SER A 30 -18.68 38.48 8.87
CA SER A 30 -19.39 39.75 9.00
C SER A 30 -20.81 39.69 8.44
N TYR A 31 -20.99 39.09 7.25
CA TYR A 31 -22.32 38.90 6.63
C TYR A 31 -23.17 37.91 7.43
N PHE A 32 -22.59 36.84 7.97
CA PHE A 32 -23.30 35.93 8.87
C PHE A 32 -23.85 36.66 10.08
N MET A 33 -23.02 37.44 10.77
CA MET A 33 -23.41 38.20 11.97
C MET A 33 -24.46 39.24 11.67
N GLU A 34 -24.32 39.98 10.58
CA GLU A 34 -25.32 40.97 10.13
C GLU A 34 -26.66 40.28 9.86
N LYS A 35 -26.67 39.15 9.11
CA LYS A 35 -27.88 38.43 8.75
C LYS A 35 -28.59 37.85 9.97
N VAL A 36 -27.85 37.22 10.89
CA VAL A 36 -28.42 36.72 12.16
C VAL A 36 -29.04 37.84 12.97
N ASN A 37 -28.34 38.98 13.12
CA ASN A 37 -28.84 40.11 13.87
C ASN A 37 -30.07 40.75 13.19
N GLN A 38 -30.13 40.80 11.86
CA GLN A 38 -31.27 41.26 11.10
C GLN A 38 -32.51 40.40 11.33
N LEU A 39 -32.37 39.08 11.22
CA LEU A 39 -33.46 38.13 11.38
C LEU A 39 -33.94 38.03 12.85
N ALA A 40 -33.04 38.18 13.81
CA ALA A 40 -33.37 38.20 15.24
C ALA A 40 -34.29 39.36 15.65
N LYS A 41 -34.26 40.47 14.93
CA LYS A 41 -35.15 41.65 15.19
C LYS A 41 -36.60 41.38 14.85
N ASN A 42 -36.88 40.47 13.93
CA ASN A 42 -38.25 40.14 13.51
C ASN A 42 -38.80 38.96 14.33
N LYS A 43 -39.30 39.25 15.52
CA LYS A 43 -39.83 38.23 16.46
C LYS A 43 -41.17 37.61 16.04
N SER A 44 -41.81 38.12 14.97
CA SER A 44 -43.08 37.59 14.48
C SER A 44 -42.91 36.35 13.57
N LYS A 45 -41.69 36.06 13.14
CA LYS A 45 -41.34 34.92 12.28
C LYS A 45 -40.27 34.06 12.90
N ASN A 46 -40.32 32.75 12.64
CA ASN A 46 -39.26 31.81 12.94
C ASN A 46 -38.39 31.60 11.71
N TYR A 47 -37.11 31.41 11.92
CA TYR A 47 -36.12 31.23 10.85
C TYR A 47 -35.26 29.97 11.08
N ILE A 48 -34.99 29.27 10.01
CA ILE A 48 -33.93 28.24 9.97
C ILE A 48 -32.84 28.78 9.07
N ILE A 49 -31.68 29.06 9.63
CA ILE A 49 -30.49 29.43 8.86
C ILE A 49 -29.75 28.17 8.45
N ALA A 50 -29.79 27.86 7.16
CA ALA A 50 -29.10 26.71 6.58
C ALA A 50 -27.74 27.15 6.02
N MET A 51 -26.66 26.50 6.45
CA MET A 51 -25.33 26.89 6.04
C MET A 51 -24.36 25.71 6.03
N GLN A 52 -23.29 25.83 5.23
CA GLN A 52 -22.14 24.94 5.24
C GLN A 52 -21.04 25.50 6.15
N PRO A 53 -20.80 24.92 7.33
CA PRO A 53 -19.91 25.51 8.33
C PRO A 53 -18.45 25.62 7.89
N THR A 54 -17.96 24.65 7.12
CA THR A 54 -16.57 24.62 6.61
C THR A 54 -16.23 25.80 5.71
N LEU A 55 -17.20 26.36 5.00
CA LEU A 55 -16.97 27.43 4.03
C LEU A 55 -16.96 28.80 4.69
N ILE A 56 -17.73 29.00 5.76
CA ILE A 56 -17.74 30.24 6.53
C ILE A 56 -16.43 30.40 7.29
N VAL A 57 -15.90 29.29 7.81
CA VAL A 57 -14.63 29.27 8.56
C VAL A 57 -13.43 29.53 7.64
N ALA A 58 -13.44 29.01 6.41
CA ALA A 58 -12.32 29.13 5.48
C ALA A 58 -12.15 30.54 4.90
N ASN A 59 -13.21 31.34 4.83
CA ASN A 59 -13.17 32.65 4.18
C ASN A 59 -12.73 33.82 5.11
N ASP A 60 -12.63 33.59 6.42
CA ASP A 60 -12.25 34.62 7.40
C ASP A 60 -10.81 34.48 7.92
N LEU A 61 -10.07 33.46 7.46
CA LEU A 61 -8.71 33.22 7.92
C LEU A 61 -7.71 34.03 7.09
N GLU A 62 -7.14 35.06 7.68
CA GLU A 62 -5.85 35.58 7.25
C GLU A 62 -4.79 34.45 7.43
N GLN A 63 -3.89 34.30 6.46
CA GLN A 63 -2.95 33.20 6.31
C GLN A 63 -2.03 32.92 7.51
N GLU A 64 -2.00 33.76 8.53
CA GLU A 64 -1.12 33.62 9.70
C GLU A 64 -1.63 32.68 10.81
N THR A 65 -2.92 32.31 10.82
CA THR A 65 -3.52 31.57 11.95
C THR A 65 -3.62 30.05 11.75
N ILE A 66 -3.23 29.53 10.60
CA ILE A 66 -3.27 28.10 10.29
C ILE A 66 -2.17 27.28 10.99
N LYS A 67 -1.27 27.94 11.73
CA LYS A 67 -0.08 27.30 12.34
C LYS A 67 -0.34 26.21 13.38
N ASN A 68 -1.56 26.01 13.87
CA ASN A 68 -1.87 25.04 14.95
C ASN A 68 -2.99 24.02 14.62
N GLY A 69 -3.39 23.85 13.37
CA GLY A 69 -4.29 22.74 12.98
C GLY A 69 -5.73 22.83 13.52
N VAL A 70 -6.13 23.94 14.11
CA VAL A 70 -7.51 24.22 14.53
C VAL A 70 -7.97 25.42 13.72
N LEU A 71 -8.99 25.21 12.87
CA LEU A 71 -9.68 26.33 12.19
C LEU A 71 -10.37 27.18 13.25
N PRO A 72 -9.95 28.41 13.54
CA PRO A 72 -10.62 29.24 14.51
C PRO A 72 -11.89 29.81 13.84
N MET A 73 -13.04 29.25 14.17
CA MET A 73 -14.28 30.02 14.06
C MET A 73 -14.16 31.22 15.00
N SER A 74 -14.54 32.42 14.55
CA SER A 74 -14.55 33.56 15.48
C SER A 74 -15.39 33.21 16.71
N VAL A 75 -14.94 33.60 17.89
CA VAL A 75 -15.64 33.34 19.14
C VAL A 75 -17.10 33.79 19.05
N GLU A 76 -17.35 34.92 18.38
CA GLU A 76 -18.70 35.50 18.18
C GLU A 76 -19.60 34.61 17.36
N ILE A 77 -19.12 33.96 16.28
CA ILE A 77 -19.90 33.01 15.48
C ILE A 77 -20.24 31.79 16.32
N CYS A 78 -19.24 31.25 17.03
CA CYS A 78 -19.44 30.09 17.92
C CYS A 78 -20.49 30.39 19.01
N GLU A 79 -20.44 31.55 19.63
CA GLU A 79 -21.44 31.96 20.62
C GLU A 79 -22.85 32.11 20.03
N LYS A 80 -22.97 32.69 18.85
CA LYS A 80 -24.29 32.84 18.18
C LYS A 80 -24.88 31.49 17.75
N ILE A 81 -24.04 30.55 17.32
CA ILE A 81 -24.49 29.20 16.97
C ILE A 81 -24.89 28.42 18.22
N LYS A 82 -24.12 28.55 19.31
CA LYS A 82 -24.36 27.85 20.58
C LYS A 82 -25.58 28.39 21.30
N ASN A 83 -25.76 29.70 21.27
CA ASN A 83 -26.85 30.43 21.92
C ASN A 83 -27.65 31.24 20.88
N PRO A 84 -28.42 30.58 20.01
CA PRO A 84 -29.16 31.28 18.96
C PRO A 84 -30.28 32.16 19.54
N PRO A 85 -30.64 33.25 18.88
CA PRO A 85 -31.85 33.99 19.21
C PRO A 85 -33.08 33.07 19.21
N SER A 86 -34.07 33.32 20.08
CA SER A 86 -35.22 32.44 20.30
C SER A 86 -36.04 32.09 19.06
N ASN A 87 -35.99 32.96 18.03
CA ASN A 87 -36.68 32.78 16.76
C ASN A 87 -35.79 32.24 15.64
N ILE A 88 -34.55 31.83 15.95
CA ILE A 88 -33.60 31.30 14.96
C ILE A 88 -33.12 29.90 15.37
N LYS A 89 -33.11 28.97 14.41
CA LYS A 89 -32.44 27.68 14.51
C LYS A 89 -31.40 27.58 13.41
N PHE A 90 -30.31 26.85 13.69
CA PHE A 90 -29.29 26.58 12.71
C PHE A 90 -29.44 25.18 12.16
N LEU A 91 -29.35 25.04 10.83
CA LEU A 91 -29.21 23.79 10.11
C LEU A 91 -27.84 23.80 9.44
N LEU A 92 -26.93 23.05 10.01
CA LEU A 92 -25.59 22.84 9.45
C LEU A 92 -25.63 21.62 8.55
N TYR A 93 -25.21 21.77 7.31
CA TYR A 93 -25.18 20.66 6.38
C TYR A 93 -23.86 20.65 5.60
N ASP A 94 -23.25 19.49 5.47
CA ASP A 94 -22.08 19.28 4.64
C ASP A 94 -21.92 17.79 4.31
N VAL A 95 -20.96 17.44 3.46
CA VAL A 95 -20.57 16.04 3.30
C VAL A 95 -19.87 15.55 4.56
N LYS A 96 -20.08 14.27 4.89
CA LYS A 96 -19.61 13.66 6.13
C LYS A 96 -18.13 13.93 6.39
N ASP A 97 -17.30 13.91 5.35
CA ASP A 97 -15.85 14.10 5.47
C ASP A 97 -15.47 15.51 5.95
N ASN A 98 -16.28 16.52 5.63
CA ASN A 98 -16.04 17.91 6.06
C ASN A 98 -16.43 18.16 7.53
N PHE A 99 -17.29 17.31 8.12
CA PHE A 99 -17.66 17.41 9.52
C PHE A 99 -16.64 16.84 10.50
N TYR A 100 -15.71 15.99 10.06
CA TYR A 100 -14.76 15.32 10.98
C TYR A 100 -13.86 16.28 11.77
N GLY A 101 -13.48 17.40 11.22
CA GLY A 101 -12.74 18.45 11.92
C GLY A 101 -13.59 19.31 12.84
N LEU A 102 -14.87 19.48 12.51
CA LEU A 102 -15.81 20.37 13.20
C LEU A 102 -16.57 19.68 14.33
N SER A 103 -16.88 18.39 14.21
CA SER A 103 -17.63 17.62 15.22
C SER A 103 -16.92 17.53 16.58
N ASN A 104 -15.61 17.78 16.62
CA ASN A 104 -14.83 17.81 17.86
C ASN A 104 -14.80 19.20 18.52
N LEU A 105 -15.35 20.24 17.89
CA LEU A 105 -15.41 21.56 18.49
C LEU A 105 -16.56 21.61 19.52
N PRO A 106 -16.34 22.19 20.71
CA PRO A 106 -17.34 22.26 21.78
C PRO A 106 -18.66 22.93 21.35
N VAL A 107 -18.62 23.81 20.36
CA VAL A 107 -19.81 24.50 19.83
C VAL A 107 -20.81 23.53 19.18
N PHE A 108 -20.33 22.42 18.61
CA PHE A 108 -21.19 21.43 17.95
C PHE A 108 -21.64 20.28 18.85
N SER A 109 -21.17 20.24 20.10
CA SER A 109 -21.56 19.18 21.05
C SER A 109 -23.06 19.20 21.43
N SER A 110 -23.73 20.31 21.20
CA SER A 110 -25.18 20.49 21.45
C SER A 110 -26.06 20.24 20.21
N PHE A 111 -25.45 19.93 19.05
CA PHE A 111 -26.21 19.65 17.83
C PHE A 111 -26.61 18.17 17.75
N GLU A 112 -27.85 17.93 17.36
CA GLU A 112 -28.29 16.59 16.96
C GLU A 112 -27.74 16.29 15.57
N GLU A 113 -27.00 15.17 15.45
CA GLU A 113 -26.45 14.70 14.19
C GLU A 113 -27.46 13.80 13.48
N ALA A 114 -27.95 14.23 12.31
CA ALA A 114 -28.75 13.41 11.42
C ALA A 114 -27.89 13.01 10.21
N ALA A 115 -27.39 11.78 10.18
CA ALA A 115 -26.72 11.24 9.01
C ALA A 115 -27.74 10.83 7.95
N ILE A 116 -27.62 11.42 6.74
CA ILE A 116 -28.36 10.91 5.58
C ILE A 116 -27.63 9.64 5.13
N PRO A 117 -28.25 8.45 5.20
CA PRO A 117 -27.57 7.22 4.84
C PRO A 117 -27.18 7.23 3.36
N THR A 118 -25.98 6.78 3.06
CA THR A 118 -25.54 6.55 1.68
C THR A 118 -26.42 5.49 1.04
N LEU A 119 -26.94 5.79 -0.14
CA LEU A 119 -27.73 4.81 -0.90
C LEU A 119 -26.84 3.65 -1.32
N SER A 120 -27.31 2.42 -1.16
CA SER A 120 -26.68 1.25 -1.77
C SER A 120 -26.66 1.37 -3.29
N THR A 121 -25.74 0.70 -3.96
CA THR A 121 -25.67 0.69 -5.44
C THR A 121 -27.00 0.31 -6.06
N ALA A 122 -27.72 -0.66 -5.48
CA ALA A 122 -29.05 -1.05 -5.95
C ALA A 122 -30.08 0.09 -5.83
N GLN A 123 -30.07 0.83 -4.71
CA GLN A 123 -30.95 1.99 -4.53
C GLN A 123 -30.57 3.14 -5.46
N MET A 124 -29.30 3.37 -5.71
CA MET A 124 -28.82 4.36 -6.68
C MET A 124 -29.29 4.02 -8.10
N ILE A 125 -29.16 2.75 -8.52
CA ILE A 125 -29.65 2.25 -9.81
C ILE A 125 -31.15 2.46 -9.91
N LYS A 126 -31.91 2.09 -8.87
CA LYS A 126 -33.36 2.29 -8.80
C LYS A 126 -33.72 3.76 -8.95
N SER A 127 -33.03 4.64 -8.22
CA SER A 127 -33.28 6.10 -8.28
C SER A 127 -33.10 6.65 -9.70
N PHE A 128 -32.04 6.28 -10.42
CA PHE A 128 -31.84 6.73 -11.80
C PHE A 128 -32.84 6.14 -12.80
N LYS A 129 -33.37 4.94 -12.55
CA LYS A 129 -34.39 4.33 -13.40
C LYS A 129 -35.79 4.91 -13.21
N GLU A 130 -36.11 5.33 -11.99
CA GLU A 130 -37.47 5.73 -11.58
C GLU A 130 -37.65 7.24 -11.43
N ASN A 131 -36.57 8.03 -11.29
CA ASN A 131 -36.66 9.47 -11.13
C ASN A 131 -36.19 10.23 -12.39
N PRO A 132 -37.14 10.73 -13.22
CA PRO A 132 -36.82 11.47 -14.44
C PRO A 132 -35.99 12.73 -14.20
N LEU A 133 -36.09 13.36 -13.00
CA LEU A 133 -35.32 14.56 -12.68
C LEU A 133 -33.82 14.32 -12.67
N LEU A 134 -33.36 13.10 -12.33
CA LEU A 134 -31.95 12.75 -12.36
C LEU A 134 -31.40 12.63 -13.79
N MET A 135 -32.27 12.46 -14.78
CA MET A 135 -31.92 12.36 -16.20
C MET A 135 -32.18 13.67 -16.98
N LYS A 136 -32.77 14.68 -16.35
CA LYS A 136 -33.22 15.92 -17.01
C LYS A 136 -32.14 16.60 -17.86
N ASP A 137 -30.91 16.62 -17.38
CA ASP A 137 -29.78 17.28 -18.05
C ASP A 137 -28.93 16.30 -18.90
N ILE A 138 -29.41 15.07 -19.10
CA ILE A 138 -28.74 14.05 -19.89
C ILE A 138 -29.41 14.00 -21.25
N HIS A 139 -28.80 14.61 -22.26
CA HIS A 139 -29.39 14.80 -23.59
C HIS A 139 -29.48 13.55 -24.47
N LYS A 140 -29.26 12.34 -23.92
CA LYS A 140 -29.36 11.07 -24.63
C LYS A 140 -29.99 9.99 -23.76
N ASN A 141 -30.67 9.05 -24.43
CA ASN A 141 -31.23 7.89 -23.77
C ASN A 141 -30.13 6.90 -23.38
N PHE A 142 -30.24 6.34 -22.20
CA PHE A 142 -29.43 5.24 -21.71
C PHE A 142 -30.29 3.99 -21.58
N THR A 143 -29.80 2.87 -22.08
CA THR A 143 -30.46 1.57 -21.80
C THR A 143 -30.42 1.28 -20.28
N LYS A 144 -31.35 0.46 -19.79
CA LYS A 144 -31.40 0.08 -18.36
C LYS A 144 -30.04 -0.50 -17.88
N LYS A 145 -29.39 -1.32 -18.72
CA LYS A 145 -28.06 -1.88 -18.44
C LYS A 145 -26.95 -0.82 -18.48
N ALA A 146 -27.05 0.18 -19.35
CA ALA A 146 -26.11 1.29 -19.37
C ALA A 146 -26.20 2.15 -18.11
N ILE A 147 -27.41 2.39 -17.58
CA ILE A 147 -27.61 3.07 -16.30
C ILE A 147 -26.94 2.27 -15.19
N GLU A 148 -27.18 0.95 -15.09
CA GLU A 148 -26.56 0.07 -14.09
C GLU A 148 -25.04 0.18 -14.11
N LYS A 149 -24.43 -0.03 -15.27
CA LYS A 149 -22.97 0.07 -15.44
C LYS A 149 -22.41 1.45 -15.16
N THR A 150 -23.15 2.51 -15.50
CA THR A 150 -22.70 3.88 -15.23
C THR A 150 -22.75 4.19 -13.74
N VAL A 151 -23.77 3.74 -13.01
CA VAL A 151 -23.84 3.87 -11.55
C VAL A 151 -22.72 3.09 -10.88
N GLU A 152 -22.49 1.84 -11.29
CA GLU A 152 -21.38 1.02 -10.79
C GLU A 152 -20.01 1.69 -11.04
N ALA A 153 -19.78 2.18 -12.26
CA ALA A 153 -18.56 2.88 -12.60
C ALA A 153 -18.41 4.20 -11.82
N SER A 154 -19.51 4.93 -11.57
CA SER A 154 -19.48 6.18 -10.82
C SER A 154 -19.12 6.00 -9.34
N ALA A 155 -19.27 4.79 -8.78
CA ALA A 155 -18.79 4.47 -7.44
C ALA A 155 -17.27 4.65 -7.31
N GLN A 156 -16.54 4.58 -8.44
CA GLN A 156 -15.09 4.71 -8.53
C GLN A 156 -14.63 6.17 -8.76
N ILE A 157 -15.55 7.13 -8.82
CA ILE A 157 -15.25 8.53 -9.08
C ILE A 157 -15.50 9.34 -7.82
N ASP A 158 -14.66 10.36 -7.58
CA ASP A 158 -14.85 11.29 -6.47
C ASP A 158 -16.10 12.15 -6.63
N GLY A 159 -16.71 12.44 -5.50
CA GLY A 159 -17.91 13.25 -5.41
C GLY A 159 -19.11 12.49 -4.82
N VAL A 160 -20.19 13.23 -4.60
CA VAL A 160 -21.41 12.69 -4.00
C VAL A 160 -22.42 12.26 -5.06
N PHE A 161 -23.19 11.22 -4.74
CA PHE A 161 -24.35 10.81 -5.52
C PHE A 161 -25.50 11.82 -5.31
N PRO A 162 -26.29 12.19 -6.34
CA PRO A 162 -26.28 11.65 -7.72
C PRO A 162 -25.35 12.41 -8.67
N GLU A 163 -24.74 13.50 -8.25
CA GLU A 163 -23.96 14.40 -9.10
C GLU A 163 -22.80 13.72 -9.84
N LYS A 164 -22.03 12.89 -9.15
CA LYS A 164 -20.92 12.17 -9.77
C LYS A 164 -21.37 11.24 -10.89
N THR A 165 -22.53 10.59 -10.74
CA THR A 165 -23.10 9.71 -11.77
C THR A 165 -23.60 10.53 -12.95
N GLN A 166 -24.30 11.66 -12.72
CA GLN A 166 -24.73 12.57 -13.78
C GLN A 166 -23.54 13.15 -14.56
N ARG A 167 -22.48 13.54 -13.86
CA ARG A 167 -21.23 14.03 -14.47
C ARG A 167 -20.59 12.95 -15.36
N LEU A 168 -20.57 11.69 -14.91
CA LEU A 168 -20.07 10.57 -15.71
C LEU A 168 -20.96 10.34 -16.93
N MET A 169 -22.29 10.34 -16.78
CA MET A 169 -23.23 10.21 -17.90
C MET A 169 -23.00 11.30 -18.95
N LYS A 170 -22.88 12.56 -18.56
CA LYS A 170 -22.57 13.68 -19.47
C LYS A 170 -21.27 13.45 -20.26
N LYS A 171 -20.22 12.93 -19.60
CA LYS A 171 -18.95 12.61 -20.26
C LYS A 171 -19.08 11.43 -21.25
N ILE A 172 -19.82 10.38 -20.89
CA ILE A 172 -20.10 9.24 -21.79
C ILE A 172 -20.91 9.71 -23.02
N VAL A 173 -21.87 10.60 -22.82
CA VAL A 173 -22.64 11.22 -23.93
C VAL A 173 -21.73 12.01 -24.87
N ALA A 174 -20.84 12.83 -24.32
CA ALA A 174 -19.87 13.61 -25.10
C ALA A 174 -18.93 12.72 -25.91
N TYR A 175 -18.46 11.61 -25.31
CA TYR A 175 -17.61 10.63 -25.98
C TYR A 175 -18.34 9.89 -27.12
N ASN A 176 -19.63 9.63 -26.98
CA ASN A 176 -20.46 8.92 -27.95
C ASN A 176 -21.40 9.88 -28.72
N ILE A 177 -20.89 11.04 -29.14
CA ILE A 177 -21.71 12.12 -29.70
C ILE A 177 -22.58 11.68 -30.90
N ASN A 178 -22.09 10.76 -31.71
CA ASN A 178 -22.76 10.27 -32.93
C ASN A 178 -23.81 9.19 -32.66
N LYS A 179 -23.95 8.69 -31.42
CA LYS A 179 -24.96 7.65 -31.11
C LYS A 179 -26.25 8.26 -30.62
N LYS A 180 -27.38 7.69 -31.00
CA LYS A 180 -28.70 8.13 -30.53
C LYS A 180 -29.03 7.63 -29.14
N GLU A 181 -28.54 6.44 -28.78
CA GLU A 181 -28.74 5.77 -27.50
C GLU A 181 -27.42 5.19 -26.98
N ILE A 182 -27.23 5.23 -25.68
CA ILE A 182 -26.04 4.68 -24.99
C ILE A 182 -26.38 3.31 -24.40
N ASN A 183 -25.62 2.30 -24.77
CA ASN A 183 -25.77 0.93 -24.26
C ASN A 183 -24.61 0.57 -23.28
N ASP A 184 -24.69 -0.61 -22.68
CA ASP A 184 -23.72 -1.09 -21.69
C ASP A 184 -22.31 -1.32 -22.25
N LYS A 185 -22.17 -1.59 -23.56
CA LYS A 185 -20.87 -1.73 -24.23
C LYS A 185 -20.19 -0.36 -24.40
N ASP A 186 -20.96 0.68 -24.66
CA ASP A 186 -20.46 2.04 -24.80
C ASP A 186 -19.91 2.55 -23.48
N VAL A 187 -20.59 2.25 -22.37
CA VAL A 187 -20.10 2.56 -21.01
C VAL A 187 -18.81 1.80 -20.72
N ALA A 188 -18.77 0.49 -21.03
CA ALA A 188 -17.59 -0.33 -20.78
C ALA A 188 -16.38 0.12 -21.62
N GLN A 189 -16.62 0.52 -22.88
CA GLN A 189 -15.58 1.07 -23.74
C GLN A 189 -15.03 2.38 -23.20
N TYR A 190 -15.91 3.30 -22.81
CA TYR A 190 -15.50 4.58 -22.21
C TYR A 190 -14.64 4.39 -20.95
N VAL A 191 -15.08 3.53 -20.03
CA VAL A 191 -14.33 3.20 -18.80
C VAL A 191 -12.95 2.63 -19.11
N LYS A 192 -12.83 1.81 -20.15
CA LYS A 192 -11.57 1.20 -20.59
C LYS A 192 -10.61 2.21 -21.23
N GLU A 193 -11.14 3.14 -22.02
CA GLU A 193 -10.33 4.09 -22.80
C GLU A 193 -9.99 5.37 -22.06
N VAL A 194 -10.70 5.67 -20.97
CA VAL A 194 -10.45 6.86 -20.13
C VAL A 194 -10.13 6.44 -18.68
N PRO A 195 -9.10 5.62 -18.46
CA PRO A 195 -8.77 5.10 -17.12
C PRO A 195 -8.35 6.21 -16.14
N THR A 196 -7.90 7.37 -16.64
CA THR A 196 -7.51 8.51 -15.80
C THR A 196 -8.67 9.13 -15.02
N LEU A 197 -9.92 8.99 -15.49
CA LEU A 197 -11.11 9.43 -14.74
C LEU A 197 -11.42 8.56 -13.52
N PHE A 198 -10.95 7.31 -13.57
CA PHE A 198 -11.16 6.29 -12.54
C PHE A 198 -9.92 6.08 -11.69
N LYS A 199 -8.77 6.63 -12.10
CA LYS A 199 -7.63 6.82 -11.21
C LYS A 199 -7.87 8.10 -10.43
N LYS A 200 -8.06 7.96 -9.11
CA LYS A 200 -7.91 9.09 -8.20
C LYS A 200 -6.59 9.77 -8.55
N ASN A 201 -6.53 11.10 -8.56
CA ASN A 201 -5.28 11.83 -8.57
C ASN A 201 -4.50 11.42 -7.30
N THR A 202 -3.69 10.37 -7.43
CA THR A 202 -2.90 9.79 -6.34
C THR A 202 -1.64 10.61 -6.07
N GLU A 203 -1.44 11.71 -6.79
CA GLU A 203 -0.27 12.58 -6.58
C GLU A 203 -0.35 13.44 -5.30
N GLU A 204 -1.55 13.55 -4.69
CA GLU A 204 -1.74 14.32 -3.46
C GLU A 204 -2.27 13.50 -2.26
N THR A 205 -2.51 12.21 -2.42
CA THR A 205 -3.03 11.37 -1.34
C THR A 205 -2.16 10.13 -1.16
N SER A 206 -1.74 9.86 0.05
CA SER A 206 -1.01 8.64 0.42
C SER A 206 -1.90 7.38 0.51
N VAL A 207 -3.18 7.47 0.11
CA VAL A 207 -4.13 6.37 0.11
C VAL A 207 -4.39 5.89 -1.32
N GLU A 208 -4.00 4.66 -1.62
CA GLU A 208 -4.27 4.01 -2.91
C GLU A 208 -5.54 3.15 -2.82
N VAL A 209 -6.46 3.31 -3.78
CA VAL A 209 -7.68 2.49 -3.90
C VAL A 209 -7.68 1.73 -5.21
N VAL A 210 -7.71 0.41 -5.14
CA VAL A 210 -7.73 -0.50 -6.31
C VAL A 210 -8.98 -1.37 -6.25
N PHE A 211 -9.86 -1.25 -7.23
CA PHE A 211 -11.15 -1.96 -7.25
C PHE A 211 -11.04 -3.42 -7.70
N ASP A 212 -10.09 -3.72 -8.57
CA ASP A 212 -9.72 -5.07 -8.96
C ASP A 212 -8.21 -5.14 -9.09
N THR A 213 -7.58 -5.86 -8.19
CA THR A 213 -6.13 -6.01 -8.21
C THR A 213 -5.64 -6.92 -9.35
N GLY A 214 -6.53 -7.69 -9.98
CA GLY A 214 -6.20 -8.68 -11.00
C GLY A 214 -5.28 -9.81 -10.50
N LYS A 215 -4.89 -9.78 -9.22
CA LYS A 215 -3.94 -10.74 -8.63
C LYS A 215 -4.67 -11.90 -7.95
N LYS A 216 -4.03 -13.06 -7.97
CA LYS A 216 -4.55 -14.30 -7.34
C LYS A 216 -3.43 -15.01 -6.61
N MET A 217 -3.77 -15.76 -5.56
CA MET A 217 -2.76 -16.48 -4.78
C MET A 217 -2.00 -17.53 -5.60
N LYS A 218 -2.62 -18.12 -6.62
CA LYS A 218 -1.92 -19.02 -7.57
C LYS A 218 -0.75 -18.36 -8.31
N ASP A 219 -0.72 -17.02 -8.36
CA ASP A 219 0.37 -16.26 -8.97
C ASP A 219 1.52 -16.03 -7.99
N PHE A 220 1.32 -16.34 -6.70
CA PHE A 220 2.33 -16.33 -5.64
C PHE A 220 3.00 -17.68 -5.54
N VAL A 221 3.96 -17.92 -6.43
CA VAL A 221 4.59 -19.23 -6.61
C VAL A 221 5.51 -19.55 -5.44
N GLY A 222 5.53 -20.81 -5.00
CA GLY A 222 6.52 -21.35 -4.08
C GLY A 222 6.10 -21.45 -2.60
N LYS A 223 5.01 -20.81 -2.18
CA LYS A 223 4.56 -20.80 -0.77
C LYS A 223 3.16 -21.40 -0.60
N THR A 224 3.07 -22.72 -0.70
CA THR A 224 1.79 -23.45 -0.68
C THR A 224 0.97 -23.19 0.59
N ALA A 225 1.59 -23.16 1.76
CA ALA A 225 0.91 -22.88 3.02
C ALA A 225 0.30 -21.45 3.01
N THR A 226 1.09 -20.44 2.64
CA THR A 226 0.61 -19.06 2.51
C THR A 226 -0.52 -18.95 1.48
N GLN A 227 -0.42 -19.67 0.35
CA GLN A 227 -1.48 -19.70 -0.66
C GLN A 227 -2.78 -20.30 -0.12
N GLN A 228 -2.71 -21.42 0.60
CA GLN A 228 -3.88 -22.09 1.18
C GLN A 228 -4.57 -21.19 2.22
N GLU A 229 -3.81 -20.62 3.13
CA GLU A 229 -4.30 -19.75 4.19
C GLU A 229 -4.95 -18.47 3.64
N ALA A 230 -4.27 -17.77 2.74
CA ALA A 230 -4.80 -16.57 2.11
C ALA A 230 -6.05 -16.86 1.24
N SER A 231 -6.07 -18.00 0.53
CA SER A 231 -7.24 -18.41 -0.25
C SER A 231 -8.43 -18.78 0.65
N LEU A 232 -8.17 -19.34 1.85
CA LEU A 232 -9.22 -19.58 2.83
C LEU A 232 -9.85 -18.27 3.32
N ILE A 233 -9.02 -17.28 3.64
CA ILE A 233 -9.50 -15.94 4.04
C ILE A 233 -10.33 -15.31 2.91
N ALA A 234 -9.88 -15.38 1.67
CA ALA A 234 -10.64 -14.87 0.53
C ALA A 234 -12.02 -15.55 0.37
N LYS A 235 -12.11 -16.86 0.63
CA LYS A 235 -13.39 -17.60 0.65
C LYS A 235 -14.29 -17.13 1.80
N GLN A 236 -13.75 -16.88 2.98
CA GLN A 236 -14.49 -16.35 4.13
C GLN A 236 -15.08 -14.97 3.83
N ILE A 237 -14.31 -14.08 3.20
CA ILE A 237 -14.81 -12.77 2.74
C ILE A 237 -15.99 -12.93 1.79
N LYS A 238 -15.86 -13.77 0.75
CA LYS A 238 -16.93 -14.01 -0.23
C LYS A 238 -18.21 -14.55 0.38
N SER A 239 -18.09 -15.40 1.41
CA SER A 239 -19.25 -16.02 2.08
C SER A 239 -19.93 -15.10 3.11
N ASN A 240 -19.43 -13.88 3.28
CA ASN A 240 -19.89 -12.92 4.30
C ASN A 240 -19.87 -13.48 5.74
N LYS A 241 -18.97 -14.43 6.02
CA LYS A 241 -18.86 -15.12 7.32
C LYS A 241 -17.67 -14.66 8.16
N MET A 242 -16.85 -13.75 7.64
CA MET A 242 -15.62 -13.37 8.31
C MET A 242 -15.84 -12.35 9.42
N GLY A 243 -16.79 -11.40 9.22
CA GLY A 243 -16.87 -10.19 10.04
C GLY A 243 -15.69 -9.23 9.79
N THR A 244 -15.64 -8.12 10.50
CA THR A 244 -14.48 -7.20 10.46
C THR A 244 -13.40 -7.73 11.39
N LYS A 245 -12.21 -8.02 10.85
CA LYS A 245 -11.06 -8.50 11.62
C LYS A 245 -9.73 -7.99 11.07
N GLY A 246 -8.67 -8.13 11.88
CA GLY A 246 -7.31 -7.87 11.48
C GLY A 246 -6.49 -9.16 11.32
N ILE A 247 -5.54 -9.14 10.39
CA ILE A 247 -4.48 -10.13 10.26
C ILE A 247 -3.13 -9.42 10.14
N ILE A 248 -2.08 -10.07 10.61
CA ILE A 248 -0.71 -9.60 10.43
C ILE A 248 -0.03 -10.45 9.37
N VAL A 249 0.56 -9.78 8.38
CA VAL A 249 1.35 -10.40 7.31
C VAL A 249 2.82 -9.99 7.47
N TYR A 250 3.69 -10.96 7.65
CA TYR A 250 5.10 -10.71 7.95
C TYR A 250 6.03 -11.63 7.15
N SER A 251 7.30 -11.26 7.05
CA SER A 251 8.37 -12.16 6.62
C SER A 251 9.30 -12.45 7.80
N GLN A 252 9.70 -13.69 7.95
CA GLN A 252 10.54 -14.11 9.09
C GLN A 252 11.93 -13.46 9.07
N ASP A 253 12.44 -13.18 7.89
CA ASP A 253 13.75 -12.56 7.65
C ASP A 253 13.68 -11.01 7.52
N GLY A 254 12.50 -10.41 7.67
CA GLY A 254 12.32 -8.97 7.53
C GLY A 254 12.52 -8.42 6.11
N SER A 255 12.87 -9.27 5.14
CA SER A 255 13.30 -8.81 3.81
C SER A 255 12.24 -7.98 3.06
N PRO A 256 12.63 -6.85 2.45
CA PRO A 256 11.75 -6.11 1.58
C PRO A 256 11.42 -6.92 0.32
N GLY A 257 10.20 -6.75 -0.22
CA GLY A 257 9.79 -7.48 -1.43
C GLY A 257 9.46 -8.95 -1.23
N SER A 258 9.27 -9.39 0.02
CA SER A 258 8.91 -10.76 0.38
C SER A 258 7.52 -11.21 -0.11
N GLY A 259 6.65 -10.27 -0.51
CA GLY A 259 5.30 -10.58 -1.02
C GLY A 259 4.16 -10.21 -0.08
N ARG A 260 4.42 -9.52 1.04
CA ARG A 260 3.39 -9.09 2.01
C ARG A 260 2.25 -8.33 1.34
N ARG A 261 2.58 -7.27 0.59
CA ARG A 261 1.61 -6.48 -0.20
C ARG A 261 0.90 -7.35 -1.23
N PHE A 262 1.65 -8.22 -1.93
CA PHE A 262 1.07 -9.11 -2.93
C PHE A 262 0.02 -10.04 -2.32
N THR A 263 0.26 -10.59 -1.12
CA THR A 263 -0.68 -11.46 -0.41
C THR A 263 -2.00 -10.74 -0.15
N ALA A 264 -1.97 -9.51 0.38
CA ALA A 264 -3.17 -8.71 0.61
C ALA A 264 -3.92 -8.40 -0.70
N GLN A 265 -3.19 -8.02 -1.75
CA GLN A 265 -3.77 -7.76 -3.08
C GLN A 265 -4.39 -9.03 -3.69
N ALA A 266 -3.76 -10.20 -3.49
CA ALA A 266 -4.28 -11.46 -4.00
C ALA A 266 -5.53 -11.92 -3.21
N ILE A 267 -5.59 -11.71 -1.91
CA ILE A 267 -6.80 -11.93 -1.10
C ILE A 267 -7.96 -11.08 -1.64
N ALA A 268 -7.73 -9.78 -1.86
CA ALA A 268 -8.73 -8.87 -2.40
C ALA A 268 -9.18 -9.27 -3.81
N GLY A 269 -8.24 -9.63 -4.71
CA GLY A 269 -8.52 -10.04 -6.08
C GLY A 269 -9.27 -11.39 -6.17
N GLU A 270 -8.93 -12.37 -5.32
CA GLU A 270 -9.69 -13.62 -5.22
C GLU A 270 -11.07 -13.39 -4.64
N ALA A 271 -11.19 -12.56 -3.62
CA ALA A 271 -12.47 -12.21 -3.00
C ALA A 271 -13.33 -11.30 -3.90
N ARG A 272 -12.75 -10.63 -4.89
CA ARG A 272 -13.38 -9.60 -5.73
C ARG A 272 -13.95 -8.44 -4.93
N VAL A 273 -13.13 -7.93 -4.03
CA VAL A 273 -13.46 -6.79 -3.16
C VAL A 273 -12.46 -5.66 -3.36
N PRO A 274 -12.83 -4.41 -3.07
CA PRO A 274 -11.92 -3.29 -3.12
C PRO A 274 -10.71 -3.50 -2.20
N TYR A 275 -9.54 -3.11 -2.68
CA TYR A 275 -8.28 -3.06 -1.95
C TYR A 275 -7.89 -1.60 -1.73
N ILE A 276 -7.69 -1.23 -0.49
CA ILE A 276 -7.25 0.10 -0.07
C ILE A 276 -5.90 -0.04 0.60
N GLU A 277 -4.93 0.78 0.21
CA GLU A 277 -3.58 0.75 0.74
C GLU A 277 -3.21 2.08 1.38
N VAL A 278 -2.56 2.00 2.55
CA VAL A 278 -2.01 3.14 3.28
C VAL A 278 -0.72 2.75 3.97
N ASN A 279 0.20 3.70 4.10
CA ASN A 279 1.43 3.53 4.86
C ASN A 279 1.31 4.24 6.21
N THR A 280 1.71 3.57 7.30
CA THR A 280 1.67 4.20 8.64
C THR A 280 2.60 5.40 8.79
N MET A 281 3.68 5.46 7.99
CA MET A 281 4.58 6.62 7.96
C MET A 281 3.86 7.91 7.57
N ASP A 282 2.79 7.80 6.79
CA ASP A 282 1.98 8.94 6.34
C ASP A 282 1.12 9.53 7.46
N PHE A 283 0.92 8.80 8.57
CA PHE A 283 0.24 9.30 9.77
C PHE A 283 1.17 10.10 10.71
N GLY A 284 2.47 10.09 10.49
CA GLY A 284 3.47 10.66 11.41
C GLY A 284 3.93 12.08 11.08
N THR A 285 3.61 12.61 9.92
CA THR A 285 4.05 13.95 9.52
C THR A 285 3.02 14.99 9.97
N LYS A 286 3.43 15.90 10.83
CA LYS A 286 2.60 17.01 11.36
C LYS A 286 2.05 17.95 10.27
N GLU A 287 2.51 17.82 9.03
CA GLU A 287 2.30 18.81 7.98
C GLU A 287 1.41 18.34 6.83
N VAL A 288 1.17 17.02 6.68
CA VAL A 288 0.41 16.49 5.55
C VAL A 288 -0.67 15.53 6.03
N ASP A 289 -1.91 15.84 5.67
CA ASP A 289 -3.05 14.91 5.79
C ASP A 289 -2.92 13.80 4.74
N LEU A 290 -3.29 12.56 5.09
CA LEU A 290 -3.45 11.42 4.16
C LEU A 290 -4.23 11.75 2.89
N PHE A 291 -4.98 12.84 2.89
CA PHE A 291 -5.89 13.28 1.84
C PHE A 291 -5.56 14.67 1.27
N GLY A 292 -4.38 15.24 1.59
CA GLY A 292 -3.92 16.50 1.01
C GLY A 292 -4.59 17.77 1.55
N GLY A 293 -5.21 17.74 2.73
CA GLY A 293 -6.05 18.85 3.23
C GLY A 293 -5.54 19.59 4.47
N GLY A 294 -4.29 19.41 4.88
CA GLY A 294 -3.74 20.02 6.11
C GLY A 294 -3.65 19.06 7.29
N ALA A 295 -3.00 19.48 8.38
CA ALA A 295 -2.69 18.60 9.51
C ALA A 295 -3.95 18.15 10.26
N LEU A 296 -4.29 16.87 10.16
CA LEU A 296 -5.34 16.24 10.97
C LEU A 296 -4.75 15.55 12.20
N SER A 297 -5.56 15.41 13.26
CA SER A 297 -5.19 14.51 14.36
C SER A 297 -5.14 13.05 13.87
N PRO A 298 -4.36 12.17 14.53
CA PRO A 298 -4.30 10.76 14.17
C PRO A 298 -5.69 10.11 14.14
N GLU A 299 -6.51 10.45 15.11
CA GLU A 299 -7.87 9.95 15.21
C GLU A 299 -8.75 10.42 14.06
N ALA A 300 -8.61 11.68 13.63
CA ALA A 300 -9.36 12.22 12.49
C ALA A 300 -8.92 11.57 11.18
N SER A 301 -7.61 11.36 10.99
CA SER A 301 -7.06 10.66 9.82
C SER A 301 -7.59 9.23 9.72
N ILE A 302 -7.60 8.48 10.83
CA ILE A 302 -8.15 7.11 10.86
C ILE A 302 -9.67 7.11 10.60
N LYS A 303 -10.43 8.06 11.18
CA LYS A 303 -11.86 8.16 10.91
C LYS A 303 -12.13 8.42 9.42
N LYS A 304 -11.38 9.33 8.80
CA LYS A 304 -11.49 9.65 7.38
C LYS A 304 -11.12 8.45 6.50
N LEU A 305 -10.04 7.73 6.83
CA LEU A 305 -9.66 6.50 6.16
C LEU A 305 -10.78 5.45 6.25
N PHE A 306 -11.31 5.20 7.45
CA PHE A 306 -12.40 4.22 7.63
C PHE A 306 -13.70 4.65 6.96
N SER A 307 -14.01 5.93 6.87
CA SER A 307 -15.13 6.43 6.07
C SER A 307 -14.98 6.02 4.59
N LEU A 308 -13.77 6.15 4.04
CA LEU A 308 -13.49 5.68 2.68
C LEU A 308 -13.65 4.15 2.56
N VAL A 309 -13.05 3.39 3.49
CA VAL A 309 -13.09 1.92 3.48
C VAL A 309 -14.52 1.40 3.61
N THR A 310 -15.31 1.94 4.53
CA THR A 310 -16.71 1.56 4.73
C THR A 310 -17.57 1.90 3.51
N THR A 311 -17.39 3.07 2.91
CA THR A 311 -18.07 3.46 1.66
C THR A 311 -17.78 2.47 0.54
N GLN A 312 -16.52 2.05 0.37
CA GLN A 312 -16.14 1.05 -0.64
C GLN A 312 -16.69 -0.33 -0.32
N ALA A 313 -16.70 -0.73 0.96
CA ALA A 313 -17.27 -2.00 1.38
C ALA A 313 -18.80 -2.04 1.16
N GLU A 314 -19.52 -0.97 1.50
CA GLU A 314 -20.97 -0.85 1.28
C GLU A 314 -21.34 -0.90 -0.21
N ALA A 315 -20.53 -0.29 -1.08
CA ALA A 315 -20.71 -0.34 -2.53
C ALA A 315 -20.45 -1.74 -3.12
N ASN A 316 -19.71 -2.61 -2.42
CA ASN A 316 -19.41 -3.96 -2.87
C ASN A 316 -20.56 -4.92 -2.55
N LYS A 317 -20.87 -5.84 -3.47
CA LYS A 317 -21.95 -6.83 -3.31
C LYS A 317 -21.78 -7.75 -2.09
N HIS A 318 -20.55 -7.94 -1.62
CA HIS A 318 -20.24 -8.75 -0.45
C HIS A 318 -20.16 -7.93 0.84
N LYS A 319 -20.46 -6.62 0.78
CA LYS A 319 -20.29 -5.67 1.89
C LYS A 319 -18.89 -5.77 2.52
N SER A 320 -17.88 -5.89 1.68
CA SER A 320 -16.53 -6.23 2.09
C SER A 320 -15.48 -5.37 1.40
N ALA A 321 -14.36 -5.13 2.08
CA ALA A 321 -13.16 -4.49 1.56
C ALA A 321 -11.91 -5.04 2.26
N VAL A 322 -10.75 -4.88 1.64
CA VAL A 322 -9.44 -5.15 2.23
C VAL A 322 -8.71 -3.82 2.43
N LEU A 323 -8.35 -3.52 3.65
CA LEU A 323 -7.48 -2.39 4.01
C LEU A 323 -6.08 -2.93 4.32
N PHE A 324 -5.11 -2.60 3.50
CA PHE A 324 -3.70 -2.91 3.73
C PHE A 324 -3.00 -1.72 4.38
N VAL A 325 -2.36 -1.97 5.51
CA VAL A 325 -1.60 -0.98 6.28
C VAL A 325 -0.15 -1.41 6.29
N ASP A 326 0.68 -0.72 5.51
CA ASP A 326 2.11 -1.01 5.44
C ASP A 326 2.86 -0.40 6.63
N ASN A 327 3.98 -1.02 7.01
CA ASN A 327 4.78 -0.66 8.19
C ASN A 327 3.96 -0.60 9.50
N PHE A 328 3.08 -1.58 9.67
CA PHE A 328 2.12 -1.64 10.79
C PHE A 328 2.79 -1.63 12.17
N GLU A 329 4.05 -2.05 12.26
CA GLU A 329 4.86 -1.99 13.47
C GLU A 329 4.94 -0.61 14.12
N TYR A 330 4.77 0.46 13.35
CA TYR A 330 4.73 1.83 13.89
C TYR A 330 3.47 2.12 14.72
N PHE A 331 2.42 1.33 14.59
CA PHE A 331 1.26 1.38 15.48
C PHE A 331 1.44 0.54 16.75
N SER A 332 2.50 -0.26 16.83
CA SER A 332 2.68 -1.16 17.96
C SER A 332 3.09 -0.39 19.22
N VAL A 333 2.57 -0.84 20.35
CA VAL A 333 2.80 -0.23 21.65
C VAL A 333 4.08 -0.84 22.23
N GLY A 334 5.21 -0.20 21.97
CA GLY A 334 6.45 -0.39 22.70
C GLY A 334 6.81 0.90 23.47
N GLU A 335 7.76 0.85 24.38
CA GLU A 335 8.17 2.00 25.21
C GLU A 335 8.64 3.23 24.40
N GLN A 336 8.93 3.06 23.11
CA GLN A 336 9.43 4.11 22.22
C GLN A 336 8.40 4.63 21.21
N VAL A 337 7.14 4.13 21.23
CA VAL A 337 6.13 4.55 20.25
C VAL A 337 5.49 5.86 20.67
N SER A 338 5.46 6.83 19.77
CA SER A 338 4.89 8.15 20.06
C SER A 338 3.40 8.06 20.43
N LEU A 339 2.94 8.92 21.33
CA LEU A 339 1.53 9.04 21.72
C LEU A 339 0.60 9.23 20.49
N TYR A 340 1.13 9.80 19.42
CA TYR A 340 0.44 9.99 18.15
C TYR A 340 0.01 8.63 17.54
N HIS A 341 0.93 7.68 17.43
CA HIS A 341 0.64 6.36 16.86
C HIS A 341 -0.26 5.51 17.76
N GLN A 342 -0.10 5.64 19.09
CA GLN A 342 -0.98 4.97 20.05
C GLN A 342 -2.46 5.41 19.89
N LYS A 343 -2.68 6.71 19.71
CA LYS A 343 -4.02 7.27 19.45
C LYS A 343 -4.59 6.79 18.13
N ALA A 344 -3.77 6.75 17.07
CA ALA A 344 -4.18 6.21 15.77
C ALA A 344 -4.61 4.75 15.88
N MET A 345 -3.83 3.90 16.58
CA MET A 345 -4.15 2.49 16.79
C MET A 345 -5.44 2.30 17.58
N ALA A 346 -5.61 3.04 18.67
CA ALA A 346 -6.85 2.97 19.48
C ALA A 346 -8.07 3.39 18.65
N GLN A 347 -7.94 4.37 17.77
CA GLN A 347 -9.03 4.78 16.88
C GLN A 347 -9.28 3.75 15.79
N LEU A 348 -8.23 3.12 15.22
CA LEU A 348 -8.36 2.02 14.25
C LEU A 348 -9.24 0.89 14.80
N LEU A 349 -8.95 0.42 16.01
CA LEU A 349 -9.74 -0.63 16.67
C LEU A 349 -11.20 -0.21 16.89
N ARG A 350 -11.44 1.04 17.27
CA ARG A 350 -12.82 1.59 17.43
C ARG A 350 -13.58 1.60 16.11
N GLU A 351 -12.94 2.01 15.01
CA GLU A 351 -13.60 2.03 13.69
C GLU A 351 -13.86 0.60 13.18
N MET A 352 -12.96 -0.36 13.45
CA MET A 352 -13.20 -1.78 13.15
C MET A 352 -14.44 -2.30 13.91
N ASP A 353 -14.62 -1.94 15.19
CA ASP A 353 -15.82 -2.30 15.95
C ASP A 353 -17.09 -1.70 15.37
N LYS A 354 -17.06 -0.44 14.96
CA LYS A 354 -18.21 0.22 14.32
C LYS A 354 -18.57 -0.48 13.01
N ALA A 355 -17.57 -0.79 12.17
CA ALA A 355 -17.78 -1.50 10.91
C ALA A 355 -18.40 -2.89 11.14
N GLN A 356 -17.93 -3.62 12.15
CA GLN A 356 -18.47 -4.91 12.51
C GLN A 356 -19.94 -4.81 12.97
N LYS A 357 -20.28 -3.83 13.82
CA LYS A 357 -21.66 -3.57 14.26
C LYS A 357 -22.56 -3.17 13.10
N ALA A 358 -22.03 -2.50 12.07
CA ALA A 358 -22.74 -2.18 10.85
C ALA A 358 -22.90 -3.37 9.87
N GLY A 359 -22.42 -4.56 10.22
CA GLY A 359 -22.52 -5.76 9.38
C GLY A 359 -21.59 -5.75 8.18
N LEU A 360 -20.50 -5.00 8.23
CA LEU A 360 -19.48 -4.97 7.18
C LEU A 360 -18.38 -5.99 7.46
N ASN A 361 -17.80 -6.56 6.39
CA ASN A 361 -16.67 -7.47 6.45
C ASN A 361 -15.41 -6.78 5.96
N ILE A 362 -14.74 -6.05 6.82
CA ILE A 362 -13.49 -5.38 6.49
C ILE A 362 -12.33 -6.23 7.01
N LEU A 363 -11.44 -6.63 6.09
CA LEU A 363 -10.18 -7.25 6.46
C LEU A 363 -9.10 -6.17 6.55
N VAL A 364 -8.59 -5.93 7.75
CA VAL A 364 -7.41 -5.08 7.96
C VAL A 364 -6.17 -5.95 7.93
N VAL A 365 -5.27 -5.71 6.99
CA VAL A 365 -4.02 -6.44 6.81
C VAL A 365 -2.86 -5.56 7.23
N GLY A 366 -2.31 -5.80 8.42
CA GLY A 366 -1.09 -5.13 8.89
C GLY A 366 0.15 -5.82 8.32
N SER A 367 0.97 -5.09 7.56
CA SER A 367 2.26 -5.56 7.06
C SER A 367 3.37 -5.18 8.03
N VAL A 368 4.14 -6.15 8.49
CA VAL A 368 5.26 -5.91 9.40
C VAL A 368 6.55 -6.53 8.88
N SER A 369 7.67 -5.87 9.15
CA SER A 369 8.99 -6.39 8.81
C SER A 369 9.41 -7.51 9.76
N ASN A 370 9.15 -7.34 11.05
CA ASN A 370 9.44 -8.33 12.08
C ASN A 370 8.29 -8.40 13.09
N PRO A 371 7.64 -9.57 13.26
CA PRO A 371 6.52 -9.72 14.19
C PRO A 371 6.91 -9.46 15.66
N LYS A 372 8.18 -9.59 16.03
CA LYS A 372 8.67 -9.26 17.37
C LYS A 372 8.59 -7.78 17.71
N LEU A 373 8.50 -6.91 16.68
CA LEU A 373 8.34 -5.47 16.86
C LEU A 373 6.92 -5.07 17.25
N ILE A 374 5.94 -5.97 17.09
CA ILE A 374 4.56 -5.69 17.48
C ILE A 374 4.40 -5.96 18.96
N GLY A 375 3.97 -4.96 19.72
CA GLY A 375 3.68 -5.11 21.14
C GLY A 375 2.65 -6.21 21.40
N GLU A 376 2.86 -6.98 22.47
CA GLU A 376 2.02 -8.12 22.85
C GLU A 376 0.54 -7.73 23.02
N ALA A 377 0.27 -6.52 23.52
CA ALA A 377 -1.08 -5.97 23.65
C ALA A 377 -1.82 -5.84 22.31
N THR A 378 -1.11 -5.43 21.25
CA THR A 378 -1.66 -5.35 19.89
C THR A 378 -1.94 -6.73 19.31
N MET A 379 -1.01 -7.68 19.49
CA MET A 379 -1.19 -9.06 19.03
C MET A 379 -2.30 -9.79 19.77
N LYS A 380 -2.46 -9.53 21.07
CA LYS A 380 -3.54 -10.09 21.88
C LYS A 380 -4.90 -9.42 21.65
N SER A 381 -4.95 -8.32 20.90
CA SER A 381 -6.23 -7.71 20.52
C SER A 381 -7.05 -8.73 19.72
N PHE A 382 -8.31 -8.93 20.13
CA PHE A 382 -9.23 -9.85 19.44
C PHE A 382 -9.46 -9.51 17.95
N LYS A 383 -8.98 -8.35 17.49
CA LYS A 383 -9.06 -7.91 16.09
C LYS A 383 -7.91 -8.44 15.23
N PHE A 384 -6.74 -8.72 15.82
CA PHE A 384 -5.56 -9.22 15.12
C PHE A 384 -5.19 -10.61 15.67
N ILE A 385 -6.10 -11.57 15.51
CA ILE A 385 -5.95 -12.93 16.04
C ILE A 385 -5.14 -13.86 15.15
N ASP A 386 -5.06 -13.56 13.86
CA ASP A 386 -4.38 -14.40 12.87
C ASP A 386 -3.09 -13.73 12.37
N SER A 387 -2.09 -14.52 12.06
CA SER A 387 -0.89 -14.04 11.37
C SER A 387 -0.53 -14.98 10.23
N ILE A 388 -0.08 -14.41 9.12
CA ILE A 388 0.36 -15.15 7.94
C ILE A 388 1.85 -14.90 7.72
N ALA A 389 2.67 -15.93 7.82
CA ALA A 389 4.04 -15.88 7.38
C ALA A 389 4.09 -15.95 5.84
N VAL A 390 4.51 -14.87 5.20
CA VAL A 390 4.58 -14.80 3.74
C VAL A 390 5.84 -15.44 3.20
N THR A 391 6.93 -15.32 3.93
CA THR A 391 8.17 -16.02 3.67
C THR A 391 8.60 -16.74 4.94
N SER A 392 8.66 -18.06 4.90
CA SER A 392 9.59 -18.86 5.69
C SER A 392 11.01 -18.52 5.23
N PRO A 393 12.07 -18.79 6.01
CA PRO A 393 13.43 -18.44 5.61
C PRO A 393 13.65 -18.80 4.15
N ALA A 394 14.39 -18.08 3.43
CA ALA A 394 14.72 -18.08 2.01
C ALA A 394 14.04 -19.15 1.13
N TYR A 395 13.61 -18.79 -0.04
CA TYR A 395 13.09 -19.72 -1.04
C TYR A 395 14.09 -20.86 -1.29
N SER A 396 13.64 -22.12 -1.32
CA SER A 396 14.45 -23.23 -1.79
C SER A 396 14.85 -23.03 -3.26
N THR A 397 15.82 -23.78 -3.75
CA THR A 397 16.24 -23.67 -5.15
C THR A 397 15.08 -23.99 -6.10
N GLU A 398 14.25 -24.98 -5.75
CA GLU A 398 13.06 -25.37 -6.53
C GLU A 398 12.01 -24.27 -6.53
N GLU A 399 11.75 -23.64 -5.38
CA GLU A 399 10.83 -22.51 -5.26
C GLU A 399 11.33 -21.30 -6.06
N ARG A 400 12.63 -20.98 -6.00
CA ARG A 400 13.23 -19.91 -6.81
C ARG A 400 13.10 -20.20 -8.31
N ALA A 401 13.39 -21.43 -8.73
CA ALA A 401 13.22 -21.87 -10.11
C ALA A 401 11.76 -21.73 -10.57
N ALA A 402 10.80 -22.09 -9.73
CA ALA A 402 9.38 -21.94 -10.02
C ALA A 402 8.98 -20.47 -10.18
N VAL A 403 9.48 -19.55 -9.35
CA VAL A 403 9.25 -18.11 -9.47
C VAL A 403 9.82 -17.57 -10.78
N LEU A 404 11.06 -17.93 -11.12
CA LEU A 404 11.72 -17.49 -12.36
C LEU A 404 10.97 -18.02 -13.60
N LYS A 405 10.59 -19.30 -13.61
CA LYS A 405 9.83 -19.94 -14.70
C LYS A 405 8.46 -19.29 -14.89
N ASN A 406 7.74 -19.04 -13.80
CA ASN A 406 6.44 -18.39 -13.86
C ASN A 406 6.55 -16.93 -14.35
N THR A 407 7.57 -16.20 -13.89
CA THR A 407 7.83 -14.84 -14.34
C THR A 407 8.16 -14.81 -15.84
N ALA A 408 9.03 -15.70 -16.31
CA ALA A 408 9.36 -15.81 -17.74
C ALA A 408 8.11 -16.07 -18.58
N LYS A 409 7.23 -16.98 -18.14
CA LYS A 409 5.97 -17.29 -18.83
C LYS A 409 5.03 -16.08 -18.85
N ARG A 410 4.82 -15.42 -17.72
CA ARG A 410 3.89 -14.28 -17.61
C ARG A 410 4.34 -13.09 -18.43
N GLU A 411 5.61 -12.77 -18.42
CA GLU A 411 6.22 -11.65 -19.13
C GLU A 411 6.58 -12.01 -20.59
N LYS A 412 6.24 -13.24 -21.03
CA LYS A 412 6.54 -13.76 -22.38
C LYS A 412 8.03 -13.70 -22.73
N ILE A 413 8.88 -13.90 -21.75
CA ILE A 413 10.33 -13.91 -21.89
C ILE A 413 10.77 -15.24 -22.55
N LYS A 414 11.56 -15.16 -23.59
CA LYS A 414 12.10 -16.34 -24.29
C LYS A 414 13.43 -16.77 -23.67
N LEU A 415 13.57 -18.05 -23.39
CA LEU A 415 14.83 -18.68 -23.01
C LEU A 415 15.52 -19.24 -24.26
N ALA A 416 16.86 -19.23 -24.26
CA ALA A 416 17.67 -19.79 -25.34
C ALA A 416 17.73 -21.33 -25.25
N GLY A 417 17.92 -21.99 -26.40
CA GLY A 417 18.22 -23.42 -26.48
C GLY A 417 16.99 -24.34 -26.44
N THR A 418 17.27 -25.62 -26.31
CA THR A 418 16.31 -26.71 -26.20
C THR A 418 15.57 -26.67 -24.86
N PRO A 419 14.42 -27.37 -24.71
CA PRO A 419 13.71 -27.43 -23.43
C PRO A 419 14.58 -27.84 -22.22
N LEU A 420 15.50 -28.79 -22.41
CA LEU A 420 16.43 -29.22 -21.36
C LEU A 420 17.45 -28.11 -21.00
N GLU A 421 17.97 -27.42 -21.99
CA GLU A 421 18.89 -26.28 -21.77
C GLU A 421 18.17 -25.13 -21.08
N GLN A 422 16.92 -24.86 -21.43
CA GLN A 422 16.08 -23.86 -20.77
C GLN A 422 15.86 -24.20 -19.29
N GLU A 423 15.56 -25.47 -18.98
CA GLU A 423 15.40 -25.94 -17.61
C GLU A 423 16.71 -25.80 -16.81
N ASN A 424 17.84 -26.21 -17.40
CA ASN A 424 19.17 -26.05 -16.81
C ASN A 424 19.54 -24.57 -16.61
N THR A 425 19.09 -23.67 -17.49
CA THR A 425 19.29 -22.22 -17.35
C THR A 425 18.50 -21.65 -16.19
N ILE A 426 17.23 -22.03 -16.05
CA ILE A 426 16.40 -21.63 -14.90
C ILE A 426 16.95 -22.18 -13.58
N LYS A 427 17.37 -23.46 -13.56
CA LYS A 427 17.99 -24.07 -12.37
C LYS A 427 19.25 -23.32 -11.95
N TYR A 428 20.14 -23.04 -12.91
CA TYR A 428 21.35 -22.23 -12.67
C TYR A 428 21.01 -20.85 -12.12
N ALA A 429 20.04 -20.14 -12.73
CA ALA A 429 19.60 -18.83 -12.25
C ALA A 429 19.03 -18.90 -10.82
N ALA A 430 18.33 -19.98 -10.49
CA ALA A 430 17.83 -20.22 -9.13
C ALA A 430 18.95 -20.49 -8.13
N GLU A 431 20.01 -21.22 -8.54
CA GLU A 431 21.18 -21.49 -7.70
C GLU A 431 21.93 -20.20 -7.35
N ILE A 432 22.26 -19.37 -8.35
CA ILE A 432 23.01 -18.12 -8.12
C ILE A 432 22.20 -17.08 -7.34
N ALA A 433 20.87 -17.14 -7.41
CA ALA A 433 19.96 -16.22 -6.73
C ALA A 433 19.59 -16.67 -5.30
N SER A 434 20.50 -17.39 -4.62
CA SER A 434 20.32 -17.74 -3.21
C SER A 434 20.13 -16.48 -2.36
N GLY A 435 19.17 -16.51 -1.43
CA GLY A 435 18.84 -15.36 -0.58
C GLY A 435 17.95 -14.29 -1.25
N PHE A 436 17.67 -14.37 -2.56
CA PHE A 436 16.83 -13.39 -3.21
C PHE A 436 15.37 -13.52 -2.78
N PRO A 437 14.73 -12.43 -2.29
CA PRO A 437 13.30 -12.40 -2.03
C PRO A 437 12.50 -12.39 -3.34
N PHE A 438 11.19 -12.61 -3.24
CA PHE A 438 10.28 -12.77 -4.38
C PHE A 438 10.42 -11.71 -5.47
N ILE A 439 10.45 -10.43 -5.08
CA ILE A 439 10.56 -9.33 -6.04
C ILE A 439 11.91 -9.31 -6.77
N TYR A 440 13.00 -9.68 -6.08
CA TYR A 440 14.32 -9.73 -6.69
C TYR A 440 14.45 -10.87 -7.70
N LEU A 441 13.78 -12.02 -7.44
CA LEU A 441 13.70 -13.11 -8.42
C LEU A 441 12.93 -12.69 -9.68
N GLN A 442 11.82 -11.96 -9.52
CA GLN A 442 11.11 -11.42 -10.67
C GLN A 442 11.96 -10.41 -11.45
N ASN A 443 12.64 -9.52 -10.72
CA ASN A 443 13.51 -8.52 -11.33
C ASN A 443 14.72 -9.17 -12.03
N LEU A 444 15.26 -10.25 -11.49
CA LEU A 444 16.34 -11.01 -12.12
C LEU A 444 15.92 -11.55 -13.50
N ALA A 445 14.73 -12.13 -13.60
CA ALA A 445 14.22 -12.60 -14.89
C ALA A 445 14.01 -11.47 -15.90
N LYS A 446 13.42 -10.36 -15.47
CA LYS A 446 13.22 -9.17 -16.31
C LYS A 446 14.54 -8.53 -16.72
N LYS A 447 15.49 -8.42 -15.80
CA LYS A 447 16.81 -7.86 -16.06
C LYS A 447 17.62 -8.74 -17.01
N ALA A 448 17.55 -10.07 -16.87
CA ALA A 448 18.18 -10.99 -17.81
C ALA A 448 17.62 -10.86 -19.23
N ALA A 449 16.30 -10.62 -19.36
CA ALA A 449 15.70 -10.31 -20.67
C ALA A 449 16.25 -9.00 -21.25
N SER A 450 16.39 -7.96 -20.43
CA SER A 450 16.98 -6.69 -20.87
C SER A 450 18.44 -6.86 -21.31
N VAL A 451 19.24 -7.64 -20.57
CA VAL A 451 20.64 -7.95 -20.92
C VAL A 451 20.72 -8.72 -22.24
N ALA A 452 19.84 -9.73 -22.43
CA ALA A 452 19.81 -10.48 -23.68
C ALA A 452 19.49 -9.58 -24.89
N VAL A 453 18.52 -8.66 -24.75
CA VAL A 453 18.20 -7.68 -25.81
C VAL A 453 19.40 -6.75 -26.07
N GLU A 454 20.05 -6.22 -25.03
CA GLU A 454 21.22 -5.33 -25.14
C GLU A 454 22.38 -6.03 -25.90
N LYS A 455 22.54 -7.34 -25.71
CA LYS A 455 23.55 -8.17 -26.39
C LYS A 455 23.10 -8.74 -27.75
N GLY A 456 21.88 -8.46 -28.19
CA GLY A 456 21.32 -9.00 -29.44
C GLY A 456 20.98 -10.48 -29.42
N HIS A 457 20.83 -11.09 -28.23
CA HIS A 457 20.48 -12.50 -28.09
C HIS A 457 18.98 -12.74 -28.37
N LYS A 458 18.65 -13.83 -29.07
CA LYS A 458 17.25 -14.21 -29.37
C LYS A 458 16.49 -14.81 -28.18
N GLY A 459 17.20 -15.17 -27.11
CA GLY A 459 16.66 -15.73 -25.88
C GLY A 459 17.70 -15.66 -24.77
N ILE A 460 17.24 -15.74 -23.51
CA ILE A 460 18.09 -15.62 -22.33
C ILE A 460 18.93 -16.87 -22.15
N SER A 461 20.22 -16.70 -21.98
CA SER A 461 21.23 -17.71 -21.65
C SER A 461 21.62 -17.66 -20.16
N LYS A 462 22.43 -18.64 -19.71
CA LYS A 462 23.05 -18.60 -18.37
C LYS A 462 23.92 -17.36 -18.17
N ALA A 463 24.66 -16.95 -19.21
CA ALA A 463 25.51 -15.76 -19.17
C ALA A 463 24.70 -14.47 -18.98
N ASP A 464 23.49 -14.40 -19.56
CA ASP A 464 22.62 -13.24 -19.39
C ASP A 464 22.05 -13.19 -17.96
N PHE A 465 21.72 -14.33 -17.36
CA PHE A 465 21.35 -14.39 -15.95
C PHE A 465 22.49 -14.01 -15.02
N THR A 466 23.73 -14.46 -15.30
CA THR A 466 24.91 -14.06 -14.54
C THR A 466 25.12 -12.56 -14.60
N GLU A 467 25.08 -11.98 -15.79
CA GLU A 467 25.23 -10.52 -15.97
C GLU A 467 24.11 -9.75 -15.29
N ALA A 468 22.86 -10.20 -15.41
CA ALA A 468 21.72 -9.59 -14.73
C ALA A 468 21.86 -9.66 -13.19
N TYR A 469 22.30 -10.79 -12.66
CA TYR A 469 22.58 -10.97 -11.24
C TYR A 469 23.65 -9.97 -10.76
N LEU A 470 24.77 -9.89 -11.50
CA LEU A 470 25.85 -8.95 -11.21
C LEU A 470 25.38 -7.51 -11.25
N GLN A 471 24.58 -7.12 -12.27
CA GLN A 471 24.05 -5.77 -12.35
C GLN A 471 23.07 -5.41 -11.20
N ILE A 472 22.36 -6.39 -10.66
CA ILE A 472 21.45 -6.20 -9.52
C ILE A 472 22.24 -6.08 -8.21
N THR A 473 23.29 -6.88 -8.02
CA THR A 473 24.03 -6.97 -6.76
C THR A 473 25.18 -5.97 -6.66
N THR A 474 25.91 -5.73 -7.76
CA THR A 474 27.14 -4.94 -7.76
C THR A 474 27.13 -3.76 -8.74
N GLY A 475 26.09 -3.65 -9.56
CA GLY A 475 26.00 -2.64 -10.61
C GLY A 475 26.61 -3.07 -11.94
N ARG A 476 26.60 -2.16 -12.91
CA ARG A 476 27.18 -2.40 -14.24
C ARG A 476 28.71 -2.48 -14.16
N ALA A 477 29.30 -3.28 -15.06
CA ALA A 477 30.75 -3.33 -15.20
C ALA A 477 31.31 -1.92 -15.51
N SER A 478 32.42 -1.60 -14.86
CA SER A 478 33.14 -0.34 -15.10
C SER A 478 33.84 -0.39 -16.46
N THR A 479 33.92 0.74 -17.11
CA THR A 479 34.76 0.90 -18.30
C THR A 479 36.24 1.10 -17.99
N ARG A 480 36.61 1.15 -16.68
CA ARG A 480 38.00 1.25 -16.24
C ARG A 480 38.78 0.02 -16.72
N LYS A 481 39.85 0.26 -17.45
CA LYS A 481 40.81 -0.78 -17.80
C LYS A 481 41.80 -0.95 -16.66
N ILE A 482 41.85 -2.13 -16.08
CA ILE A 482 42.90 -2.55 -15.16
C ILE A 482 44.10 -3.08 -15.96
N ASN A 483 45.31 -2.83 -15.47
CA ASN A 483 46.51 -3.38 -16.11
C ASN A 483 46.66 -4.87 -15.76
N GLU A 484 47.50 -5.60 -16.52
CA GLU A 484 47.65 -7.05 -16.34
C GLU A 484 48.22 -7.42 -14.95
N HIS A 485 49.08 -6.59 -14.38
CA HIS A 485 49.59 -6.82 -13.03
C HIS A 485 48.47 -6.66 -11.95
N GLU A 486 47.71 -5.60 -12.02
CA GLU A 486 46.55 -5.39 -11.14
C GLU A 486 45.54 -6.53 -11.29
N LYS A 487 45.30 -7.00 -12.52
CA LYS A 487 44.43 -8.12 -12.82
C LYS A 487 44.90 -9.43 -12.18
N LEU A 488 46.21 -9.68 -12.21
CA LEU A 488 46.79 -10.87 -11.56
C LEU A 488 46.62 -10.83 -10.04
N ILE A 489 46.83 -9.67 -9.41
CA ILE A 489 46.62 -9.50 -7.97
C ILE A 489 45.14 -9.76 -7.62
N VAL A 490 44.21 -9.13 -8.32
CA VAL A 490 42.75 -9.33 -8.10
C VAL A 490 42.39 -10.81 -8.34
N THR A 491 42.91 -11.43 -9.39
CA THR A 491 42.64 -12.86 -9.66
C THR A 491 43.09 -13.73 -8.51
N SER A 492 44.32 -13.53 -8.00
CA SER A 492 44.86 -14.30 -6.90
C SER A 492 44.06 -14.08 -5.61
N HIS A 493 43.68 -12.87 -5.34
CA HIS A 493 42.83 -12.46 -4.20
C HIS A 493 41.49 -13.26 -4.23
N GLU A 494 40.74 -13.16 -5.32
CA GLU A 494 39.45 -13.84 -5.46
C GLU A 494 39.60 -15.39 -5.44
N CYS A 495 40.64 -15.91 -6.07
CA CYS A 495 40.94 -17.34 -6.00
C CYS A 495 41.31 -17.78 -4.57
N GLY A 496 41.94 -16.92 -3.78
CA GLY A 496 42.24 -17.16 -2.38
C GLY A 496 40.97 -17.40 -1.55
N HIS A 497 39.96 -16.52 -1.71
CA HIS A 497 38.66 -16.72 -1.07
C HIS A 497 38.02 -18.05 -1.46
N ALA A 498 37.94 -18.35 -2.75
CA ALA A 498 37.35 -19.58 -3.25
C ALA A 498 38.07 -20.82 -2.75
N THR A 499 39.42 -20.76 -2.66
CA THR A 499 40.26 -21.87 -2.18
C THR A 499 40.02 -22.12 -0.69
N ASN A 500 40.06 -21.08 0.14
CA ASN A 500 39.81 -21.23 1.57
C ASN A 500 38.45 -21.84 1.86
N LEU A 501 37.40 -21.37 1.15
CA LEU A 501 36.06 -21.92 1.28
C LEU A 501 36.03 -23.42 0.95
N GLN A 502 36.67 -23.84 -0.16
CA GLN A 502 36.72 -25.23 -0.55
C GLN A 502 37.51 -26.09 0.46
N VAL A 503 38.61 -25.54 1.02
CA VAL A 503 39.39 -26.20 2.06
C VAL A 503 38.56 -26.45 3.30
N MET A 504 37.82 -25.42 3.79
CA MET A 504 36.97 -25.56 4.96
C MET A 504 35.86 -26.59 4.76
N ASN A 505 35.21 -26.61 3.59
CA ASN A 505 34.24 -27.65 3.26
C ASN A 505 34.85 -29.07 3.28
N ASN A 506 36.06 -29.23 2.75
CA ASN A 506 36.74 -30.51 2.74
C ASN A 506 37.15 -30.94 4.15
N VAL A 507 37.64 -30.02 4.98
CA VAL A 507 38.01 -30.28 6.39
C VAL A 507 36.77 -30.73 7.17
N ALA A 508 35.67 -30.01 7.07
CA ALA A 508 34.43 -30.36 7.73
C ALA A 508 33.90 -31.73 7.30
N LYS A 509 33.97 -32.04 6.00
CA LYS A 509 33.61 -33.36 5.46
C LYS A 509 34.49 -34.47 6.02
N THR A 510 35.81 -34.24 6.09
CA THR A 510 36.77 -35.23 6.59
C THR A 510 36.56 -35.49 8.09
N ARG A 511 36.21 -34.47 8.86
CA ARG A 511 35.91 -34.58 10.29
C ARG A 511 34.51 -35.13 10.57
N GLY A 512 33.67 -35.31 9.56
CA GLY A 512 32.29 -35.77 9.71
C GLY A 512 31.37 -34.75 10.40
N GLU A 513 31.67 -33.47 10.27
CA GLU A 513 30.88 -32.40 10.86
C GLU A 513 29.49 -32.31 10.20
N LYS A 514 28.43 -32.62 10.96
CA LYS A 514 27.04 -32.65 10.45
C LYS A 514 26.37 -31.27 10.48
N TRP A 515 26.88 -30.38 11.30
CA TRP A 515 26.36 -28.99 11.48
C TRP A 515 27.05 -27.97 10.59
N HIS A 516 28.17 -28.31 9.96
CA HIS A 516 28.79 -27.44 8.97
C HIS A 516 27.88 -27.28 7.75
N VAL A 517 27.62 -26.02 7.35
CA VAL A 517 26.85 -25.71 6.15
C VAL A 517 27.81 -25.49 4.99
N PRO A 518 27.97 -26.46 4.08
CA PRO A 518 28.89 -26.27 2.97
C PRO A 518 28.41 -25.16 2.06
N THR A 519 29.29 -24.21 1.77
CA THR A 519 29.04 -23.09 0.88
C THR A 519 29.66 -23.37 -0.48
N LYS A 520 28.90 -23.24 -1.54
CA LYS A 520 29.34 -23.50 -2.91
C LYS A 520 29.77 -22.20 -3.59
N VAL A 521 30.98 -22.20 -4.20
CA VAL A 521 31.37 -21.14 -5.13
C VAL A 521 30.50 -21.26 -6.39
N ASN A 522 29.71 -20.27 -6.69
CA ASN A 522 28.87 -20.20 -7.89
C ASN A 522 29.67 -19.74 -9.10
N PHE A 523 30.41 -18.65 -8.95
CA PHE A 523 31.31 -18.10 -9.96
C PHE A 523 32.19 -17.01 -9.36
N ILE A 524 33.27 -16.65 -10.11
CA ILE A 524 34.16 -15.54 -9.80
C ILE A 524 34.06 -14.52 -10.95
N THR A 525 34.01 -13.24 -10.66
CA THR A 525 34.14 -12.17 -11.64
C THR A 525 35.38 -11.35 -11.38
N LEU A 526 36.05 -10.96 -12.46
CA LEU A 526 37.22 -10.09 -12.44
C LEU A 526 36.92 -8.73 -13.06
N ASP A 527 35.66 -8.51 -13.45
CA ASP A 527 35.23 -7.23 -13.98
C ASP A 527 35.01 -6.24 -12.82
N PRO A 528 35.68 -5.09 -12.81
CA PRO A 528 35.43 -4.06 -11.81
C PRO A 528 33.98 -3.57 -11.87
N ARG A 529 33.30 -3.56 -10.72
CA ARG A 529 31.90 -3.14 -10.59
C ARG A 529 31.69 -2.34 -9.30
N GLY A 530 31.16 -1.12 -9.41
CA GLY A 530 31.00 -0.26 -8.25
C GLY A 530 32.33 -0.03 -7.53
N MET A 531 32.44 -0.49 -6.29
CA MET A 531 33.66 -0.40 -5.49
C MET A 531 34.53 -1.69 -5.55
N PHE A 532 34.08 -2.74 -6.23
CA PHE A 532 34.77 -4.03 -6.29
C PHE A 532 35.70 -4.11 -7.50
N GLY A 533 36.94 -4.60 -7.29
CA GLY A 533 37.88 -4.90 -8.36
C GLY A 533 37.63 -6.29 -8.98
N GLY A 534 37.12 -7.20 -8.18
CA GLY A 534 36.62 -8.54 -8.48
C GLY A 534 35.67 -8.97 -7.39
N ALA A 535 35.09 -10.15 -7.49
CA ALA A 535 34.29 -10.75 -6.43
C ALA A 535 34.08 -12.24 -6.61
N VAL A 536 34.03 -13.00 -5.51
CA VAL A 536 33.59 -14.39 -5.45
C VAL A 536 32.12 -14.39 -5.03
N PHE A 537 31.28 -15.03 -5.82
CA PHE A 537 29.89 -15.25 -5.47
C PHE A 537 29.68 -16.67 -5.00
N SER A 538 29.24 -16.79 -3.77
CA SER A 538 28.96 -18.07 -3.12
C SER A 538 27.47 -18.16 -2.78
N GLY A 539 26.99 -19.39 -2.61
CA GLY A 539 25.60 -19.64 -2.24
C GLY A 539 25.55 -20.68 -1.13
N TYR A 540 24.82 -20.40 -0.08
CA TYR A 540 24.56 -21.33 0.99
C TYR A 540 23.06 -21.60 1.14
N ASP A 541 22.71 -22.65 1.85
CA ASP A 541 21.33 -22.98 2.16
C ASP A 541 20.86 -22.14 3.35
N ALA A 542 20.23 -21.02 3.06
CA ALA A 542 19.71 -20.08 4.06
C ALA A 542 18.63 -20.69 5.00
N ASN A 543 18.15 -21.90 4.73
CA ASN A 543 17.20 -22.60 5.59
C ASN A 543 17.89 -23.43 6.69
N LYS A 544 19.21 -23.54 6.65
CA LYS A 544 19.96 -24.23 7.69
C LYS A 544 20.40 -23.29 8.78
N GLN A 545 20.39 -23.79 10.00
CA GLN A 545 20.88 -23.05 11.16
C GLN A 545 22.38 -22.81 11.02
N VAL A 546 22.81 -21.57 11.19
CA VAL A 546 24.23 -21.21 11.21
C VAL A 546 24.83 -21.69 12.52
N SER A 547 25.93 -22.46 12.44
CA SER A 547 26.70 -22.90 13.60
C SER A 547 27.96 -22.04 13.78
N PHE A 548 28.60 -22.17 14.93
CA PHE A 548 29.88 -21.53 15.22
C PHE A 548 30.94 -21.89 14.16
N GLU A 549 31.00 -23.17 13.74
CA GLU A 549 31.90 -23.65 12.70
C GLU A 549 31.63 -23.04 11.33
N THR A 550 30.36 -22.76 11.02
CA THR A 550 30.00 -22.06 9.78
C THR A 550 30.52 -20.63 9.80
N MET A 551 30.32 -19.88 10.88
CA MET A 551 30.82 -18.50 11.02
C MET A 551 32.37 -18.48 11.03
N PHE A 552 32.99 -19.44 11.69
CA PHE A 552 34.44 -19.59 11.61
C PHE A 552 34.94 -19.85 10.18
N SER A 553 34.20 -20.64 9.40
CA SER A 553 34.50 -20.85 7.98
C SER A 553 34.36 -19.56 7.16
N ASP A 554 33.40 -18.72 7.47
CA ASP A 554 33.21 -17.43 6.80
C ASP A 554 34.35 -16.45 7.13
N ILE A 555 34.86 -16.46 8.37
CA ILE A 555 36.08 -15.74 8.74
C ILE A 555 37.27 -16.22 7.93
N VAL A 556 37.50 -17.56 7.88
CA VAL A 556 38.60 -18.15 7.10
C VAL A 556 38.47 -17.83 5.61
N TYR A 557 37.26 -17.87 5.06
CA TYR A 557 36.95 -17.44 3.70
C TYR A 557 37.40 -16.00 3.46
N SER A 558 37.02 -15.08 4.35
CA SER A 558 37.31 -13.63 4.22
C SER A 558 38.82 -13.33 4.29
N PHE A 559 39.61 -14.17 5.01
CA PHE A 559 41.07 -14.06 4.99
C PHE A 559 41.70 -14.57 3.69
N GLY A 560 40.98 -15.27 2.82
CA GLY A 560 41.52 -15.92 1.64
C GLY A 560 42.23 -14.97 0.69
N GLY A 561 41.65 -13.81 0.42
CA GLY A 561 42.22 -12.80 -0.45
C GLY A 561 43.59 -12.28 0.07
N ASN A 562 43.62 -11.90 1.34
CA ASN A 562 44.84 -11.41 1.99
C ASN A 562 45.95 -12.50 2.01
N SER A 563 45.58 -13.75 2.35
CA SER A 563 46.52 -14.88 2.37
C SER A 563 47.12 -15.13 0.99
N ALA A 564 46.33 -15.02 -0.08
CA ALA A 564 46.84 -15.19 -1.43
C ALA A 564 47.78 -14.05 -1.85
N GLU A 565 47.45 -12.80 -1.54
CA GLU A 565 48.29 -11.63 -1.80
C GLU A 565 49.65 -11.75 -1.08
N GLN A 566 49.65 -12.17 0.17
CA GLN A 566 50.87 -12.43 0.93
C GLN A 566 51.71 -13.59 0.32
N THR A 567 51.05 -14.67 -0.04
CA THR A 567 51.74 -15.88 -0.53
C THR A 567 52.38 -15.67 -1.91
N PHE A 568 51.68 -15.02 -2.84
CA PHE A 568 52.13 -14.88 -4.22
C PHE A 568 52.91 -13.60 -4.51
N TYR A 569 52.65 -12.51 -3.77
CA TYR A 569 53.24 -11.21 -4.05
C TYR A 569 54.01 -10.61 -2.88
N ASN A 570 54.09 -11.30 -1.74
CA ASN A 570 54.68 -10.80 -0.50
C ASN A 570 54.15 -9.43 -0.07
N MET A 571 52.87 -9.20 -0.31
CA MET A 571 52.17 -7.94 0.04
C MET A 571 51.53 -8.08 1.41
N ASN A 572 51.57 -7.00 2.20
CA ASN A 572 50.86 -6.95 3.50
C ASN A 572 49.35 -6.70 3.36
N GLY A 573 48.84 -6.74 2.12
CA GLY A 573 47.46 -6.51 1.74
C GLY A 573 47.27 -5.27 0.89
N SER A 574 46.37 -5.37 -0.08
CA SER A 574 45.91 -4.24 -0.90
C SER A 574 44.73 -3.51 -0.24
N TYR A 575 44.27 -2.41 -0.81
CA TYR A 575 43.04 -1.74 -0.35
C TYR A 575 41.81 -2.65 -0.45
N GLY A 576 41.87 -3.69 -1.31
CA GLY A 576 40.79 -4.67 -1.50
C GLY A 576 40.43 -5.46 -0.22
N ILE A 577 41.39 -5.65 0.69
CA ILE A 577 41.16 -6.40 1.94
C ILE A 577 40.28 -5.64 2.97
N SER A 578 40.03 -4.34 2.77
CA SER A 578 39.33 -3.52 3.79
C SER A 578 37.90 -4.02 4.07
N CYS A 579 37.16 -4.41 3.03
CA CYS A 579 35.82 -4.97 3.17
C CYS A 579 35.86 -6.36 3.83
N ASP A 580 36.84 -7.19 3.47
CA ASP A 580 37.03 -8.51 4.05
C ASP A 580 37.32 -8.43 5.53
N MET A 581 38.19 -7.50 5.95
CA MET A 581 38.53 -7.30 7.35
C MET A 581 37.36 -6.71 8.15
N GLN A 582 36.49 -5.94 7.52
CA GLN A 582 35.26 -5.52 8.15
C GLN A 582 34.34 -6.71 8.41
N SER A 583 34.12 -7.58 7.43
CA SER A 583 33.32 -8.79 7.60
C SER A 583 33.88 -9.72 8.69
N VAL A 584 35.20 -9.94 8.68
CA VAL A 584 35.88 -10.71 9.74
C VAL A 584 35.60 -10.15 11.13
N ARG A 585 35.63 -8.82 11.27
CA ARG A 585 35.36 -8.17 12.55
C ARG A 585 33.91 -8.38 13.00
N GLU A 586 32.97 -8.15 12.09
CA GLU A 586 31.53 -8.30 12.36
C GLU A 586 31.21 -9.75 12.77
N ASP A 587 31.69 -10.75 12.03
CA ASP A 587 31.49 -12.17 12.33
C ASP A 587 32.13 -12.56 13.68
N ALA A 588 33.37 -12.10 13.93
CA ALA A 588 34.06 -12.39 15.20
C ALA A 588 33.35 -11.74 16.40
N GLU A 589 32.85 -10.52 16.24
CA GLU A 589 32.05 -9.85 17.28
C GLU A 589 30.75 -10.59 17.55
N GLU A 590 30.07 -11.08 16.53
CA GLU A 590 28.83 -11.85 16.68
C GLU A 590 29.10 -13.17 17.36
N MET A 591 30.16 -13.90 16.98
CA MET A 591 30.57 -15.14 17.62
C MET A 591 30.82 -14.95 19.12
N VAL A 592 31.48 -13.86 19.52
CA VAL A 592 31.81 -13.61 20.94
C VAL A 592 30.62 -13.04 21.71
N LYS A 593 29.88 -12.08 21.13
CA LYS A 593 28.84 -11.33 21.87
C LYS A 593 27.50 -12.04 21.89
N VAL A 594 27.19 -12.84 20.86
CA VAL A 594 25.86 -13.45 20.67
C VAL A 594 25.89 -14.94 20.92
N MET A 595 26.93 -15.62 20.42
CA MET A 595 27.03 -17.08 20.54
C MET A 595 27.80 -17.55 21.80
N GLY A 596 28.60 -16.68 22.42
CA GLY A 596 29.32 -16.94 23.66
C GLY A 596 30.72 -17.44 23.37
#